data_5a6a838906d2e28c618eb2eece41c635
#
_entry.id   5a6a838906d2e28c618eb2eece41c635
#
_cell.length_a   1.000
_cell.length_b   1.000
_cell.length_c   1.000
_cell.angle_alpha   90.00
_cell.angle_beta   90.00
_cell.angle_gamma   90.00
#
_symmetry.space_group_name_H-M   'P 1'
#
loop_
_entity.id
_entity.type
_entity.pdbx_description
1 polymer ?
#
loop_
_entity_poly.entity_id
_entity_poly.type
_entity_poly.pdbx_seq_one_letter_code
_entity_poly.pdbx_strand_id
1 'polypeptide(L)'
;TAQVLLAVMASMYGVYHGQEGLRKISKTIHSLTGALSEGLTQLGFHQLNETYFDTLKINIGNVSLENIKTYAEDAKINFNYIDNETLSISIDEKDDLANINDILEVFAKSCNHSDSEDLIQEVLCGDYTEATARIPESLYRKSSFMMHEVFNKYHSETEMMRYIKSLENKDFSLTHSMIPLGSCTMKLNAASELFPLSWSEFGNLHPFA
;
A
#
# COMPACT_ATOMS: atom_id res chain seq x y z
N THR A 1 -1.13 19.88 -15.94
CA THR A 1 0.34 20.03 -15.77
C THR A 1 0.84 19.36 -14.50
N ALA A 2 0.09 19.40 -13.42
CA ALA A 2 0.49 18.78 -12.14
C ALA A 2 0.62 17.25 -12.24
N GLN A 3 -0.17 16.61 -13.07
CA GLN A 3 -0.18 15.17 -13.27
C GLN A 3 1.10 14.63 -13.93
N VAL A 4 1.90 15.47 -14.57
CA VAL A 4 3.14 15.03 -15.23
C VAL A 4 4.12 14.43 -14.23
N LEU A 5 4.30 15.04 -13.06
CA LEU A 5 5.18 14.50 -12.02
C LEU A 5 4.71 13.13 -11.54
N LEU A 6 3.43 12.97 -11.25
CA LEU A 6 2.85 11.70 -10.82
C LEU A 6 2.96 10.63 -11.92
N ALA A 7 2.74 11.01 -13.18
CA ALA A 7 2.91 10.09 -14.31
C ALA A 7 4.37 9.63 -14.47
N VAL A 8 5.35 10.53 -14.29
CA VAL A 8 6.76 10.18 -14.29
C VAL A 8 7.10 9.25 -13.13
N MET A 9 6.63 9.54 -11.92
CA MET A 9 6.85 8.67 -10.75
C MET A 9 6.28 7.26 -10.99
N ALA A 10 5.04 7.16 -11.46
CA ALA A 10 4.41 5.87 -11.79
C ALA A 10 5.18 5.11 -12.88
N SER A 11 5.68 5.83 -13.91
CA SER A 11 6.51 5.25 -14.96
C SER A 11 7.82 4.70 -14.41
N MET A 12 8.52 5.48 -13.58
CA MET A 12 9.79 5.06 -12.97
C MET A 12 9.59 3.91 -11.97
N TYR A 13 8.49 3.90 -11.24
CA TYR A 13 8.10 2.77 -10.39
C TYR A 13 7.97 1.47 -11.22
N GLY A 14 7.25 1.54 -12.34
CA GLY A 14 7.13 0.42 -13.26
C GLY A 14 8.46 -0.04 -13.86
N VAL A 15 9.35 0.90 -14.20
CA VAL A 15 10.69 0.60 -14.72
C VAL A 15 11.57 -0.05 -13.64
N TYR A 16 11.52 0.45 -12.41
CA TYR A 16 12.35 -0.05 -11.31
C TYR A 16 11.96 -1.47 -10.89
N HIS A 17 10.66 -1.71 -10.68
CA HIS A 17 10.17 -3.00 -10.20
C HIS A 17 10.06 -4.03 -11.33
N GLY A 18 9.73 -3.59 -12.54
CA GLY A 18 9.51 -4.49 -13.66
C GLY A 18 8.34 -5.47 -13.41
N GLN A 19 8.21 -6.44 -14.28
CA GLN A 19 7.16 -7.45 -14.21
C GLN A 19 7.23 -8.29 -12.92
N GLU A 20 8.42 -8.76 -12.58
CA GLU A 20 8.62 -9.65 -11.43
C GLU A 20 8.49 -8.92 -10.08
N GLY A 21 9.00 -7.69 -9.99
CA GLY A 21 8.84 -6.86 -8.81
C GLY A 21 7.38 -6.56 -8.51
N LEU A 22 6.61 -6.15 -9.53
CA LEU A 22 5.18 -5.89 -9.37
C LEU A 22 4.38 -7.14 -8.97
N ARG A 23 4.73 -8.30 -9.52
CA ARG A 23 4.13 -9.58 -9.10
C ARG A 23 4.44 -9.91 -7.64
N LYS A 24 5.68 -9.69 -7.20
CA LYS A 24 6.07 -9.92 -5.82
C LYS A 24 5.30 -9.00 -4.87
N ILE A 25 5.25 -7.71 -5.17
CA ILE A 25 4.50 -6.72 -4.39
C ILE A 25 3.03 -7.13 -4.27
N SER A 26 2.38 -7.41 -5.40
CA SER A 26 0.96 -7.78 -5.40
C SER A 26 0.67 -9.08 -4.64
N LYS A 27 1.56 -10.07 -4.72
CA LYS A 27 1.43 -11.30 -3.94
C LYS A 27 1.56 -11.04 -2.44
N THR A 28 2.52 -10.23 -2.03
CA THR A 28 2.72 -9.87 -0.62
C THR A 28 1.48 -9.17 -0.06
N ILE A 29 0.97 -8.15 -0.75
CA ILE A 29 -0.24 -7.44 -0.36
C ILE A 29 -1.42 -8.42 -0.19
N HIS A 30 -1.65 -9.27 -1.21
CA HIS A 30 -2.75 -10.22 -1.18
C HIS A 30 -2.62 -11.26 -0.06
N SER A 31 -1.40 -11.74 0.22
CA SER A 31 -1.14 -12.67 1.32
C SER A 31 -1.40 -12.03 2.69
N LEU A 32 -0.95 -10.79 2.91
CA LEU A 32 -1.23 -10.04 4.14
C LEU A 32 -2.72 -9.80 4.33
N THR A 33 -3.42 -9.43 3.25
CA THR A 33 -4.88 -9.26 3.28
C THR A 33 -5.58 -10.59 3.62
N GLY A 34 -5.06 -11.70 3.11
CA GLY A 34 -5.54 -13.05 3.45
C GLY A 34 -5.37 -13.39 4.92
N ALA A 35 -4.20 -13.11 5.48
CA ALA A 35 -3.94 -13.29 6.91
C ALA A 35 -4.90 -12.45 7.76
N LEU A 36 -5.09 -11.18 7.40
CA LEU A 36 -6.04 -10.31 8.08
C LEU A 36 -7.48 -10.84 8.00
N SER A 37 -7.90 -11.30 6.81
CA SER A 37 -9.24 -11.89 6.60
C SER A 37 -9.49 -13.10 7.50
N GLU A 38 -8.50 -13.98 7.60
CA GLU A 38 -8.56 -15.16 8.45
C GLU A 38 -8.65 -14.77 9.93
N GLY A 39 -7.76 -13.88 10.40
CA GLY A 39 -7.76 -13.43 11.79
C GLY A 39 -9.06 -12.75 12.20
N LEU A 40 -9.61 -11.88 11.36
CA LEU A 40 -10.90 -11.24 11.61
C LEU A 40 -12.05 -12.27 11.67
N THR A 41 -12.02 -13.27 10.81
CA THR A 41 -13.01 -14.36 10.81
C THR A 41 -12.94 -15.18 12.11
N GLN A 42 -11.73 -15.51 12.56
CA GLN A 42 -11.52 -16.25 13.80
C GLN A 42 -11.94 -15.43 15.05
N LEU A 43 -11.78 -14.10 15.00
CA LEU A 43 -12.31 -13.19 16.02
C LEU A 43 -13.83 -13.01 15.95
N GLY A 44 -14.51 -13.62 14.99
CA GLY A 44 -15.97 -13.61 14.86
C GLY A 44 -16.54 -12.44 14.04
N PHE A 45 -15.71 -11.70 13.33
CA PHE A 45 -16.16 -10.64 12.43
C PHE A 45 -16.56 -11.20 11.07
N HIS A 46 -17.56 -10.59 10.45
CA HIS A 46 -18.10 -11.08 9.18
C HIS A 46 -17.61 -10.25 8.01
N GLN A 47 -16.84 -10.90 7.10
CA GLN A 47 -16.41 -10.30 5.85
C GLN A 47 -17.56 -10.30 4.84
N LEU A 48 -17.88 -9.13 4.28
CA LEU A 48 -18.99 -8.95 3.35
C LEU A 48 -18.63 -9.19 1.89
N ASN A 49 -17.38 -8.98 1.50
CA ASN A 49 -16.90 -9.21 0.13
C ASN A 49 -16.28 -10.61 0.01
N GLU A 50 -16.91 -11.49 -0.75
CA GLU A 50 -16.42 -12.86 -0.99
C GLU A 50 -15.11 -12.89 -1.77
N THR A 51 -14.90 -11.90 -2.62
CA THR A 51 -13.69 -11.73 -3.43
C THR A 51 -13.01 -10.41 -3.11
N TYR A 52 -11.69 -10.42 -3.01
CA TYR A 52 -10.89 -9.24 -2.70
C TYR A 52 -9.48 -9.36 -3.29
N PHE A 53 -8.79 -8.25 -3.37
CA PHE A 53 -7.35 -8.22 -3.64
C PHE A 53 -6.60 -7.70 -2.40
N ASP A 54 -6.84 -6.47 -2.01
CA ASP A 54 -6.16 -5.74 -0.95
C ASP A 54 -7.11 -5.12 0.09
N THR A 55 -8.41 -5.13 -0.19
CA THR A 55 -9.40 -4.43 0.64
C THR A 55 -10.47 -5.38 1.14
N LEU A 56 -10.64 -5.41 2.46
CA LEU A 56 -11.70 -6.14 3.14
C LEU A 56 -12.82 -5.19 3.54
N LYS A 57 -14.07 -5.63 3.36
CA LYS A 57 -15.25 -4.96 3.88
C LYS A 57 -15.83 -5.81 5.00
N ILE A 58 -15.86 -5.27 6.21
CA ILE A 58 -16.17 -5.99 7.43
C ILE A 58 -17.44 -5.46 8.06
N ASN A 59 -18.35 -6.37 8.40
CA ASN A 59 -19.47 -6.07 9.29
C ASN A 59 -19.02 -6.36 10.73
N ILE A 60 -19.16 -5.37 11.62
CA ILE A 60 -18.71 -5.43 13.01
C ILE A 60 -19.71 -6.09 13.94
N GLY A 61 -20.89 -6.49 13.43
CA GLY A 61 -21.93 -7.18 14.22
C GLY A 61 -22.41 -6.34 15.41
N ASN A 62 -22.32 -6.93 16.59
CA ASN A 62 -22.74 -6.28 17.83
C ASN A 62 -21.62 -5.51 18.54
N VAL A 63 -20.43 -5.43 17.95
CA VAL A 63 -19.29 -4.67 18.53
C VAL A 63 -19.53 -3.18 18.35
N SER A 64 -19.23 -2.39 19.37
CA SER A 64 -19.37 -0.94 19.30
C SER A 64 -18.35 -0.34 18.33
N LEU A 65 -18.85 0.38 17.32
CA LEU A 65 -17.99 1.12 16.41
C LEU A 65 -17.12 2.15 17.14
N GLU A 66 -17.63 2.75 18.19
CA GLU A 66 -16.89 3.73 19.00
C GLU A 66 -15.71 3.09 19.72
N ASN A 67 -15.86 1.85 20.20
CA ASN A 67 -14.74 1.11 20.79
C ASN A 67 -13.66 0.82 19.74
N ILE A 68 -14.06 0.37 18.54
CA ILE A 68 -13.10 0.14 17.45
C ILE A 68 -12.36 1.43 17.11
N LYS A 69 -13.06 2.58 16.99
CA LYS A 69 -12.44 3.87 16.73
C LYS A 69 -11.43 4.24 17.81
N THR A 70 -11.82 4.12 19.09
CA THR A 70 -10.95 4.47 20.21
C THR A 70 -9.67 3.64 20.20
N TYR A 71 -9.76 2.32 20.05
CA TYR A 71 -8.59 1.45 20.01
C TYR A 71 -7.75 1.66 18.74
N ALA A 72 -8.38 1.96 17.60
CA ALA A 72 -7.68 2.27 16.36
C ALA A 72 -6.90 3.59 16.48
N GLU A 73 -7.51 4.64 17.06
CA GLU A 73 -6.85 5.92 17.31
C GLU A 73 -5.67 5.78 18.27
N ASP A 74 -5.83 5.01 19.36
CA ASP A 74 -4.76 4.69 20.29
C ASP A 74 -3.58 3.95 19.61
N ALA A 75 -3.90 3.05 18.67
CA ALA A 75 -2.92 2.36 17.84
C ALA A 75 -2.41 3.20 16.65
N LYS A 76 -2.93 4.42 16.46
CA LYS A 76 -2.64 5.30 15.31
C LYS A 76 -2.98 4.69 13.95
N ILE A 77 -4.07 3.93 13.90
CA ILE A 77 -4.60 3.29 12.71
C ILE A 77 -5.88 4.00 12.28
N ASN A 78 -6.01 4.27 10.98
CA ASN A 78 -7.23 4.81 10.38
C ASN A 78 -7.94 3.74 9.55
N PHE A 79 -9.19 3.45 9.89
CA PHE A 79 -10.07 2.65 9.05
C PHE A 79 -11.00 3.55 8.23
N ASN A 80 -11.51 3.02 7.13
CA ASN A 80 -12.59 3.68 6.39
C ASN A 80 -13.94 3.23 6.95
N TYR A 81 -14.56 4.07 7.75
CA TYR A 81 -15.87 3.83 8.36
C TYR A 81 -16.98 4.18 7.36
N ILE A 82 -17.66 3.15 6.83
CA ILE A 82 -18.68 3.30 5.78
C ILE A 82 -20.02 3.70 6.42
N ASP A 83 -20.41 3.01 7.48
CA ASP A 83 -21.61 3.26 8.27
C ASP A 83 -21.41 2.80 9.72
N ASN A 84 -22.48 2.71 10.51
CA ASN A 84 -22.40 2.33 11.92
C ASN A 84 -22.07 0.84 12.17
N GLU A 85 -22.19 0.01 11.16
CA GLU A 85 -22.01 -1.45 11.27
C GLU A 85 -20.93 -1.97 10.32
N THR A 86 -20.39 -1.10 9.46
CA THR A 86 -19.52 -1.53 8.38
C THR A 86 -18.30 -0.62 8.25
N LEU A 87 -17.15 -1.22 8.14
CA LEU A 87 -15.90 -0.53 7.81
C LEU A 87 -15.14 -1.29 6.72
N SER A 88 -14.16 -0.65 6.10
CA SER A 88 -13.21 -1.31 5.22
C SER A 88 -11.77 -1.05 5.64
N ILE A 89 -10.94 -2.04 5.36
CA ILE A 89 -9.50 -2.06 5.67
C ILE A 89 -8.78 -2.36 4.36
N SER A 90 -7.80 -1.52 4.02
CA SER A 90 -6.97 -1.72 2.83
C SER A 90 -5.51 -1.91 3.26
N ILE A 91 -4.86 -2.90 2.67
CA ILE A 91 -3.46 -3.24 2.90
C ILE A 91 -2.64 -2.80 1.69
N ASP A 92 -1.49 -2.20 1.92
CA ASP A 92 -0.61 -1.75 0.85
C ASP A 92 0.81 -2.36 0.93
N GLU A 93 1.71 -1.89 0.08
CA GLU A 93 3.07 -2.44 -0.01
C GLU A 93 3.98 -2.05 1.16
N LYS A 94 3.56 -1.13 2.02
CA LYS A 94 4.29 -0.72 3.22
C LYS A 94 3.91 -1.55 4.44
N ASP A 95 2.79 -2.28 4.35
CA ASP A 95 2.32 -3.11 5.43
C ASP A 95 3.14 -4.40 5.55
N ASP A 96 3.25 -4.88 6.77
CA ASP A 96 3.89 -6.14 7.14
C ASP A 96 3.05 -6.92 8.17
N LEU A 97 3.57 -8.04 8.64
CA LEU A 97 2.89 -8.85 9.66
C LEU A 97 2.71 -8.12 11.00
N ALA A 98 3.57 -7.16 11.33
CA ALA A 98 3.39 -6.38 12.55
C ALA A 98 2.16 -5.46 12.43
N ASN A 99 1.94 -4.85 11.26
CA ASN A 99 0.73 -4.06 11.01
C ASN A 99 -0.53 -4.95 11.07
N ILE A 100 -0.48 -6.16 10.52
CA ILE A 100 -1.59 -7.11 10.63
C ILE A 100 -1.88 -7.45 12.09
N ASN A 101 -0.83 -7.70 12.89
CA ASN A 101 -0.97 -7.92 14.33
C ASN A 101 -1.67 -6.74 15.02
N ASP A 102 -1.20 -5.52 14.79
CA ASP A 102 -1.74 -4.32 15.40
C ASP A 102 -3.24 -4.14 15.06
N ILE A 103 -3.62 -4.41 13.80
CA ILE A 103 -5.01 -4.37 13.38
C ILE A 103 -5.83 -5.43 14.12
N LEU A 104 -5.36 -6.68 14.17
CA LEU A 104 -6.08 -7.77 14.85
C LEU A 104 -6.23 -7.49 16.35
N GLU A 105 -5.22 -6.89 16.99
CA GLU A 105 -5.32 -6.47 18.40
C GLU A 105 -6.41 -5.43 18.63
N VAL A 106 -6.57 -4.45 17.74
CA VAL A 106 -7.66 -3.45 17.82
C VAL A 106 -9.01 -4.16 17.84
N PHE A 107 -9.22 -5.11 16.95
CA PHE A 107 -10.47 -5.87 16.87
C PHE A 107 -10.68 -6.80 18.07
N ALA A 108 -9.63 -7.51 18.51
CA ALA A 108 -9.66 -8.38 19.67
C ALA A 108 -10.03 -7.63 20.96
N LYS A 109 -9.41 -6.48 21.21
CA LYS A 109 -9.74 -5.59 22.32
C LYS A 109 -11.19 -5.09 22.24
N SER A 110 -11.67 -4.80 21.05
CA SER A 110 -13.02 -4.29 20.82
C SER A 110 -14.13 -5.31 21.15
N CYS A 111 -13.87 -6.60 20.96
CA CYS A 111 -14.80 -7.68 21.29
C CYS A 111 -14.53 -8.36 22.64
N ASN A 112 -13.55 -7.88 23.44
CA ASN A 112 -13.13 -8.48 24.71
C ASN A 112 -12.76 -9.97 24.59
N HIS A 113 -12.08 -10.34 23.53
CA HIS A 113 -11.67 -11.73 23.30
C HIS A 113 -10.50 -12.10 24.22
N SER A 114 -10.70 -13.04 25.14
CA SER A 114 -9.72 -13.37 26.20
C SER A 114 -8.48 -14.11 25.70
N ASP A 115 -8.62 -14.87 24.60
CA ASP A 115 -7.58 -15.75 24.07
C ASP A 115 -7.04 -15.26 22.73
N SER A 116 -7.06 -13.94 22.53
CA SER A 116 -6.69 -13.32 21.24
C SER A 116 -5.20 -13.44 20.90
N GLU A 117 -4.32 -13.47 21.90
CA GLU A 117 -2.87 -13.53 21.66
C GLU A 117 -2.46 -14.84 20.94
N ASP A 118 -2.96 -15.99 21.44
CA ASP A 118 -2.66 -17.29 20.82
C ASP A 118 -3.25 -17.39 19.41
N LEU A 119 -4.49 -16.91 19.22
CA LEU A 119 -5.17 -16.88 17.94
C LEU A 119 -4.42 -16.00 16.91
N ILE A 120 -4.05 -14.78 17.31
CA ILE A 120 -3.29 -13.87 16.45
C ILE A 120 -1.93 -14.49 16.08
N GLN A 121 -1.25 -15.12 17.04
CA GLN A 121 0.02 -15.77 16.79
C GLN A 121 -0.12 -16.95 15.81
N GLU A 122 -1.18 -17.74 15.90
CA GLU A 122 -1.50 -18.82 14.96
C GLU A 122 -1.70 -18.25 13.55
N VAL A 123 -2.48 -17.19 13.42
CA VAL A 123 -2.70 -16.49 12.14
C VAL A 123 -1.39 -15.97 11.56
N LEU A 124 -0.57 -15.28 12.35
CA LEU A 124 0.70 -14.71 11.86
C LEU A 124 1.73 -15.78 11.44
N CYS A 125 1.65 -16.98 11.99
CA CYS A 125 2.49 -18.12 11.59
C CYS A 125 1.96 -18.91 10.40
N GLY A 126 0.74 -18.61 9.93
CA GLY A 126 0.11 -19.30 8.80
C GLY A 126 0.80 -19.03 7.45
N ASP A 127 0.68 -19.96 6.53
CA ASP A 127 1.09 -19.76 5.14
C ASP A 127 -0.10 -19.33 4.28
N TYR A 128 -0.16 -18.05 3.96
CA TYR A 128 -1.25 -17.44 3.18
C TYR A 128 -0.88 -17.23 1.70
N THR A 129 0.23 -17.77 1.24
CA THR A 129 0.70 -17.57 -0.14
C THR A 129 -0.16 -18.27 -1.18
N GLU A 130 -0.85 -19.35 -0.80
CA GLU A 130 -1.72 -20.13 -1.69
C GLU A 130 -3.15 -20.29 -1.18
N ALA A 131 -3.35 -20.37 0.13
CA ALA A 131 -4.63 -20.76 0.73
C ALA A 131 -5.74 -19.70 0.63
N THR A 132 -5.42 -18.47 0.31
CA THR A 132 -6.34 -17.33 0.36
C THR A 132 -6.59 -16.65 -0.99
N ALA A 133 -6.33 -17.35 -2.09
CA ALA A 133 -6.61 -16.82 -3.43
C ALA A 133 -8.13 -16.56 -3.60
N ARG A 134 -8.58 -15.40 -3.13
CA ARG A 134 -9.97 -14.92 -3.26
C ARG A 134 -10.20 -14.18 -4.58
N ILE A 135 -9.22 -14.23 -5.48
CA ILE A 135 -9.37 -13.70 -6.83
C ILE A 135 -9.93 -14.82 -7.72
N PRO A 136 -11.06 -14.62 -8.37
CA PRO A 136 -11.60 -15.59 -9.31
C PRO A 136 -10.62 -15.89 -10.45
N GLU A 137 -10.51 -17.15 -10.87
CA GLU A 137 -9.60 -17.56 -11.95
C GLU A 137 -9.86 -16.78 -13.26
N SER A 138 -11.10 -16.38 -13.49
CA SER A 138 -11.48 -15.55 -14.64
C SER A 138 -10.79 -14.19 -14.70
N LEU A 139 -10.34 -13.67 -13.53
CA LEU A 139 -9.62 -12.40 -13.42
C LEU A 139 -8.10 -12.56 -13.45
N TYR A 140 -7.58 -13.78 -13.44
CA TYR A 140 -6.14 -14.00 -13.55
C TYR A 140 -5.61 -13.53 -14.88
N ARG A 141 -4.54 -12.76 -14.85
CA ARG A 141 -3.85 -12.32 -16.05
C ARG A 141 -3.22 -13.52 -16.78
N LYS A 142 -3.67 -13.76 -18.00
CA LYS A 142 -3.14 -14.82 -18.90
C LYS A 142 -2.14 -14.27 -19.93
N SER A 143 -2.11 -12.94 -20.13
CA SER A 143 -1.23 -12.28 -21.07
C SER A 143 0.08 -11.84 -20.44
N SER A 144 1.16 -11.83 -21.23
CA SER A 144 2.42 -11.16 -20.85
C SER A 144 2.20 -9.64 -20.77
N PHE A 145 3.01 -8.97 -19.96
CA PHE A 145 2.99 -7.51 -19.81
C PHE A 145 4.40 -6.99 -19.52
N MET A 146 4.65 -5.72 -19.80
CA MET A 146 5.93 -5.05 -19.53
C MET A 146 7.13 -5.79 -20.12
N MET A 147 6.98 -6.31 -21.35
CA MET A 147 8.00 -7.12 -22.02
C MET A 147 9.12 -6.28 -22.66
N HIS A 148 8.96 -4.95 -22.72
CA HIS A 148 9.98 -4.08 -23.27
C HIS A 148 11.22 -4.07 -22.38
N GLU A 149 12.40 -3.98 -23.00
CA GLU A 149 13.70 -4.05 -22.31
C GLU A 149 13.83 -3.05 -21.14
N VAL A 150 13.23 -1.89 -21.25
CA VAL A 150 13.26 -0.85 -20.21
C VAL A 150 12.73 -1.34 -18.86
N PHE A 151 11.77 -2.25 -18.85
CA PHE A 151 11.19 -2.83 -17.64
C PHE A 151 11.98 -4.02 -17.09
N ASN A 152 13.08 -4.38 -17.73
CA ASN A 152 13.87 -5.56 -17.39
C ASN A 152 15.36 -5.24 -17.20
N LYS A 153 15.72 -3.97 -17.02
CA LYS A 153 17.12 -3.54 -17.03
C LYS A 153 17.53 -2.69 -15.83
N TYR A 154 16.66 -1.85 -15.31
CA TYR A 154 17.05 -0.80 -14.34
C TYR A 154 16.49 -1.08 -12.94
N HIS A 155 16.93 -2.17 -12.33
CA HIS A 155 16.41 -2.68 -11.05
C HIS A 155 17.28 -2.37 -9.83
N SER A 156 18.36 -1.60 -10.01
CA SER A 156 19.18 -1.10 -8.91
C SER A 156 19.15 0.42 -8.85
N GLU A 157 19.42 0.98 -7.68
CA GLU A 157 19.51 2.44 -7.48
C GLU A 157 20.45 3.09 -8.49
N THR A 158 21.66 2.55 -8.63
CA THR A 158 22.67 3.09 -9.54
C THR A 158 22.22 3.05 -11.00
N GLU A 159 21.60 1.96 -11.45
CA GLU A 159 21.10 1.83 -12.82
C GLU A 159 19.94 2.78 -13.08
N MET A 160 19.01 2.89 -12.12
CA MET A 160 17.88 3.80 -12.21
C MET A 160 18.36 5.27 -12.28
N MET A 161 19.29 5.68 -11.44
CA MET A 161 19.87 7.04 -11.48
C MET A 161 20.53 7.34 -12.82
N ARG A 162 21.28 6.39 -13.36
CA ARG A 162 21.92 6.53 -14.69
C ARG A 162 20.88 6.60 -15.81
N TYR A 163 19.81 5.81 -15.71
CA TYR A 163 18.72 5.84 -16.66
C TYR A 163 17.99 7.18 -16.65
N ILE A 164 17.62 7.70 -15.46
CA ILE A 164 17.01 9.02 -15.31
C ILE A 164 17.90 10.10 -15.93
N LYS A 165 19.21 10.07 -15.63
CA LYS A 165 20.17 11.03 -16.20
C LYS A 165 20.28 10.91 -17.72
N SER A 166 20.18 9.71 -18.26
CA SER A 166 20.19 9.50 -19.73
C SER A 166 18.97 10.10 -20.42
N LEU A 167 17.81 10.10 -19.72
CA LEU A 167 16.60 10.76 -20.21
C LEU A 167 16.70 12.28 -20.12
N GLU A 168 17.20 12.80 -19.01
CA GLU A 168 17.44 14.22 -18.82
C GLU A 168 18.38 14.78 -19.92
N ASN A 169 19.42 14.03 -20.28
CA ASN A 169 20.40 14.46 -21.30
C ASN A 169 19.83 14.48 -22.73
N LYS A 170 18.61 14.03 -22.97
CA LYS A 170 17.96 14.13 -24.29
C LYS A 170 17.36 15.50 -24.55
N ASP A 171 17.27 16.33 -23.54
CA ASP A 171 16.75 17.69 -23.63
C ASP A 171 17.55 18.62 -22.71
N PHE A 172 17.18 19.88 -22.66
CA PHE A 172 17.84 20.84 -21.79
C PHE A 172 17.47 20.62 -20.33
N SER A 173 18.47 20.43 -19.49
CA SER A 173 18.28 20.50 -18.05
C SER A 173 18.45 21.93 -17.55
N LEU A 174 17.90 22.24 -16.38
CA LEU A 174 18.05 23.56 -15.75
C LEU A 174 19.50 23.88 -15.36
N THR A 175 20.37 22.88 -15.28
CA THR A 175 21.80 23.03 -15.03
C THR A 175 22.59 23.44 -16.30
N HIS A 176 22.03 23.24 -17.48
CA HIS A 176 22.67 23.57 -18.77
C HIS A 176 21.97 24.73 -19.48
N SER A 177 20.74 25.04 -19.12
CA SER A 177 19.95 26.08 -19.77
C SER A 177 20.31 27.47 -19.23
N MET A 178 20.50 28.40 -20.11
CA MET A 178 20.64 29.82 -19.76
C MET A 178 19.29 30.55 -19.76
N ILE A 179 18.23 29.92 -20.24
CA ILE A 179 16.89 30.50 -20.31
C ILE A 179 16.02 29.78 -19.32
N PRO A 180 15.37 30.48 -18.35
CA PRO A 180 14.35 29.89 -17.51
C PRO A 180 13.16 29.53 -18.38
N LEU A 181 13.08 28.26 -18.76
CA LEU A 181 12.13 27.79 -19.73
C LEU A 181 10.70 27.81 -19.20
N GLY A 182 9.86 28.30 -20.05
CA GLY A 182 8.42 28.12 -19.98
C GLY A 182 7.74 28.77 -18.79
N SER A 183 6.57 28.38 -18.55
CA SER A 183 5.73 28.85 -17.48
C SER A 183 6.48 29.13 -16.19
N CYS A 184 6.90 30.28 -16.08
CA CYS A 184 6.99 31.01 -14.86
C CYS A 184 7.37 30.25 -13.66
N THR A 185 7.97 30.19 -12.87
CA THR A 185 8.03 29.98 -11.45
C THR A 185 8.64 28.67 -11.00
N MET A 186 9.45 28.73 -10.03
CA MET A 186 9.81 27.64 -9.13
C MET A 186 10.44 26.41 -9.81
N LYS A 187 11.23 26.62 -10.85
CA LYS A 187 11.91 25.51 -11.55
C LYS A 187 13.19 25.05 -10.86
N LEU A 188 13.76 25.89 -10.04
CA LEU A 188 14.95 25.60 -9.25
C LEU A 188 14.56 25.67 -7.77
N ASN A 189 13.94 24.63 -7.28
CA ASN A 189 13.74 24.47 -5.86
C ASN A 189 15.00 23.88 -5.22
N ALA A 190 15.35 24.34 -4.04
CA ALA A 190 16.42 23.71 -3.28
C ALA A 190 16.00 22.26 -2.92
N ALA A 191 16.90 21.30 -3.05
CA ALA A 191 16.62 19.91 -2.69
C ALA A 191 16.17 19.78 -1.22
N SER A 192 16.64 20.67 -0.35
CA SER A 192 16.22 20.72 1.06
C SER A 192 14.74 21.04 1.27
N GLU A 193 14.08 21.67 0.32
CA GLU A 193 12.62 21.94 0.37
C GLU A 193 11.79 20.66 0.24
N LEU A 194 12.40 19.58 -0.28
CA LEU A 194 11.77 18.27 -0.42
C LEU A 194 11.94 17.39 0.81
N PHE A 195 12.84 17.71 1.74
CA PHE A 195 13.06 16.90 2.93
C PHE A 195 11.79 16.70 3.79
N PRO A 196 10.93 17.71 4.00
CA PRO A 196 9.70 17.51 4.75
C PRO A 196 8.78 16.43 4.20
N LEU A 197 8.81 16.15 2.89
CA LEU A 197 8.00 15.08 2.28
C LEU A 197 8.38 13.68 2.78
N SER A 198 9.62 13.51 3.23
CA SER A 198 10.13 12.24 3.77
C SER A 198 9.94 12.10 5.28
N TRP A 199 9.50 13.16 5.97
CA TRP A 199 9.24 13.09 7.40
C TRP A 199 7.92 12.37 7.66
N SER A 200 7.91 11.45 8.62
CA SER A 200 6.73 10.65 8.95
C SER A 200 5.50 11.49 9.29
N GLU A 201 5.73 12.65 9.94
CA GLU A 201 4.69 13.58 10.36
C GLU A 201 3.91 14.19 9.19
N PHE A 202 4.50 14.20 7.99
CA PHE A 202 3.87 14.68 6.78
C PHE A 202 3.58 13.56 5.78
N GLY A 203 4.57 12.66 5.57
CA GLY A 203 4.48 11.61 4.58
C GLY A 203 3.48 10.50 4.93
N ASN A 204 3.28 10.25 6.22
CA ASN A 204 2.38 9.19 6.70
C ASN A 204 1.00 9.71 7.14
N LEU A 205 0.74 11.02 6.99
CA LEU A 205 -0.56 11.56 7.34
C LEU A 205 -1.59 11.24 6.26
N HIS A 206 -2.63 10.48 6.66
CA HIS A 206 -3.73 10.21 5.76
C HIS A 206 -4.58 11.47 5.51
N PRO A 207 -5.00 11.78 4.26
CA PRO A 207 -5.71 13.01 3.93
C PRO A 207 -7.09 13.13 4.62
N PHE A 208 -7.65 12.03 5.09
CA PHE A 208 -8.91 11.99 5.84
C PHE A 208 -8.74 11.61 7.31
N ALA A 209 -7.52 11.70 7.83
CA ALA A 209 -7.28 11.48 9.25
C ALA A 209 -7.86 12.62 10.10
#